data_9ab884a1c8922489b9c3958f8dc9cecb
#
_entry.id   9ab884a1c8922489b9c3958f8dc9cecb
#
_cell.length_a   1.000
_cell.length_b   1.000
_cell.length_c   1.000
_cell.angle_alpha   90.00
_cell.angle_beta   90.00
_cell.angle_gamma   90.00
#
_symmetry.space_group_name_H-M   'P 1'
#
loop_
_entity.id
_entity.type
_entity.pdbx_description
1 polymer ?
#
loop_
_entity_poly.entity_id
_entity_poly.type
_entity_poly.pdbx_seq_one_letter_code
_entity_poly.pdbx_strand_id
1 'polypeptide(L)'
;RSDIPFSISPVIVGLAFLMTFGRLGWTYPAIRAINQFFGINIRITFALPGVVLATIFVTFPFVSREIIPILNAQGKDEEEAAALMGAGGFTIFRKITLPQMKWGLIYGIILCTARALGEFGAVNALSKTRGQTFTLPLEIDALYMSGTDTSITSAFAVSSILVIIAVIVLILRNIFEYRSKNSKGIQ
;
A
#
# COMPACT_ATOMS: atom_id res chain seq x y z
N ARG A 1 12.51 -11.75 -7.86
CA ARG A 1 12.65 -10.45 -8.59
C ARG A 1 11.60 -9.40 -8.19
N SER A 2 10.93 -9.58 -7.08
CA SER A 2 9.96 -8.63 -6.50
C SER A 2 10.61 -7.46 -5.74
N ASP A 3 11.94 -7.37 -5.73
CA ASP A 3 12.70 -6.37 -4.96
C ASP A 3 12.95 -5.05 -5.73
N ILE A 4 12.62 -5.00 -7.03
CA ILE A 4 12.84 -3.82 -7.87
C ILE A 4 12.14 -2.57 -7.29
N PRO A 5 10.85 -2.61 -6.87
CA PRO A 5 10.21 -1.44 -6.29
C PRO A 5 10.83 -0.98 -4.97
N PHE A 6 11.51 -1.91 -4.26
CA PHE A 6 12.14 -1.61 -2.97
C PHE A 6 13.48 -0.88 -3.11
N SER A 7 14.19 -1.10 -4.22
CA SER A 7 15.46 -0.44 -4.51
C SER A 7 15.32 0.96 -5.10
N ILE A 8 14.11 1.33 -5.54
CA ILE A 8 13.83 2.64 -6.15
C ILE A 8 13.37 3.60 -5.05
N SER A 9 13.95 4.81 -5.04
CA SER A 9 13.50 5.87 -4.14
C SER A 9 12.00 6.18 -4.34
N PRO A 10 11.19 6.28 -3.27
CA PRO A 10 9.77 6.63 -3.38
C PRO A 10 9.51 7.92 -4.15
N VAL A 11 10.42 8.90 -4.09
CA VAL A 11 10.32 10.14 -4.86
C VAL A 11 10.39 9.86 -6.37
N ILE A 12 11.30 8.98 -6.79
CA ILE A 12 11.43 8.59 -8.21
C ILE A 12 10.15 7.87 -8.67
N VAL A 13 9.57 7.02 -7.83
CA VAL A 13 8.28 6.39 -8.12
C VAL A 13 7.19 7.44 -8.35
N GLY A 14 7.09 8.43 -7.46
CA GLY A 14 6.13 9.53 -7.62
C GLY A 14 6.33 10.30 -8.92
N LEU A 15 7.57 10.62 -9.29
CA LEU A 15 7.90 11.27 -10.55
C LEU A 15 7.58 10.39 -11.77
N ALA A 16 7.87 9.09 -11.71
CA ALA A 16 7.53 8.14 -12.78
C ALA A 16 6.01 8.08 -13.00
N PHE A 17 5.22 8.04 -11.92
CA PHE A 17 3.75 8.10 -12.00
C PHE A 17 3.28 9.42 -12.63
N LEU A 18 3.90 10.53 -12.26
CA LEU A 18 3.57 11.84 -12.83
C LEU A 18 3.88 11.90 -14.34
N MET A 19 5.02 11.34 -14.76
CA MET A 19 5.39 11.26 -16.18
C MET A 19 4.51 10.29 -16.97
N THR A 20 4.06 9.19 -16.35
CA THR A 20 3.20 8.20 -17.00
C THR A 20 1.75 8.68 -17.14
N PHE A 21 1.17 9.18 -16.05
CA PHE A 21 -0.25 9.53 -15.97
C PHE A 21 -0.52 11.04 -16.11
N GLY A 22 0.53 11.86 -16.23
CA GLY A 22 0.40 13.30 -16.45
C GLY A 22 -0.12 13.62 -17.84
N ARG A 23 -0.44 14.90 -18.06
CA ARG A 23 -0.95 15.40 -19.36
C ARG A 23 -0.02 15.12 -20.54
N LEU A 24 1.28 15.01 -20.30
CA LEU A 24 2.30 14.68 -21.30
C LEU A 24 2.63 13.18 -21.31
N GLY A 25 1.98 12.39 -20.45
CA GLY A 25 2.22 10.96 -20.33
C GLY A 25 1.59 10.17 -21.48
N TRP A 26 2.23 9.05 -21.82
CA TRP A 26 1.76 8.15 -22.88
C TRP A 26 0.41 7.48 -22.59
N THR A 27 0.00 7.41 -21.31
CA THR A 27 -1.32 6.88 -20.91
C THR A 27 -2.44 7.92 -20.97
N TYR A 28 -2.11 9.20 -21.11
CA TYR A 28 -3.12 10.28 -21.11
C TYR A 28 -4.19 10.15 -22.20
N PRO A 29 -3.87 9.76 -23.46
CA PRO A 29 -4.88 9.57 -24.48
C PRO A 29 -5.90 8.49 -24.13
N ALA A 30 -5.43 7.38 -23.50
CA ALA A 30 -6.30 6.28 -23.08
C ALA A 30 -7.23 6.73 -21.92
N ILE A 31 -6.69 7.45 -20.94
CA ILE A 31 -7.49 8.00 -19.82
C ILE A 31 -8.55 8.98 -20.34
N ARG A 32 -8.18 9.82 -21.31
CA ARG A 32 -9.11 10.76 -21.94
C ARG A 32 -10.23 10.03 -22.69
N ALA A 33 -9.91 8.97 -23.43
CA ALA A 33 -10.89 8.16 -24.13
C ALA A 33 -11.87 7.48 -23.16
N ILE A 34 -11.38 6.93 -22.06
CA ILE A 34 -12.20 6.32 -21.00
C ILE A 34 -13.13 7.39 -20.37
N ASN A 35 -12.60 8.56 -20.05
CA ASN A 35 -13.37 9.65 -19.49
C ASN A 35 -14.49 10.11 -20.43
N GLN A 36 -14.22 10.18 -21.73
CA GLN A 36 -15.22 10.55 -22.74
C GLN A 36 -16.29 9.45 -22.91
N PHE A 37 -15.88 8.17 -22.89
CA PHE A 37 -16.80 7.06 -23.09
C PHE A 37 -17.75 6.85 -21.90
N PHE A 38 -17.25 6.99 -20.68
CA PHE A 38 -18.04 6.79 -19.46
C PHE A 38 -18.63 8.08 -18.87
N GLY A 39 -18.34 9.25 -19.45
CA GLY A 39 -18.79 10.55 -18.91
C GLY A 39 -18.19 10.88 -17.52
N ILE A 40 -17.07 10.25 -17.15
CA ILE A 40 -16.42 10.38 -15.84
C ILE A 40 -15.19 11.29 -16.01
N ASN A 41 -14.87 12.09 -15.00
CA ASN A 41 -13.66 12.92 -15.01
C ASN A 41 -12.59 12.34 -14.06
N ILE A 42 -12.02 11.21 -14.45
CA ILE A 42 -10.94 10.59 -13.69
C ILE A 42 -9.65 11.38 -13.93
N ARG A 43 -9.17 12.03 -12.88
CA ARG A 43 -7.83 12.62 -12.83
C ARG A 43 -6.96 11.74 -11.95
N ILE A 44 -5.85 11.23 -12.48
CA ILE A 44 -4.90 10.41 -11.72
C ILE A 44 -3.84 11.30 -11.10
N THR A 45 -3.27 12.21 -11.88
CA THR A 45 -2.25 13.16 -11.37
C THR A 45 -2.89 14.28 -10.56
N PHE A 46 -2.23 14.62 -9.44
CA PHE A 46 -2.68 15.63 -8.47
C PHE A 46 -4.08 15.36 -7.89
N ALA A 47 -4.47 14.09 -7.85
CA ALA A 47 -5.73 13.62 -7.32
C ALA A 47 -5.55 12.38 -6.43
N LEU A 48 -6.52 12.08 -5.60
CA LEU A 48 -6.51 10.94 -4.67
C LEU A 48 -6.17 9.61 -5.33
N PRO A 49 -6.70 9.25 -6.53
CA PRO A 49 -6.36 8.00 -7.18
C PRO A 49 -4.86 7.82 -7.47
N GLY A 50 -4.15 8.89 -7.86
CA GLY A 50 -2.71 8.84 -8.12
C GLY A 50 -1.90 8.61 -6.84
N VAL A 51 -2.28 9.27 -5.76
CA VAL A 51 -1.66 9.08 -4.43
C VAL A 51 -1.85 7.63 -3.96
N VAL A 52 -3.06 7.10 -4.07
CA VAL A 52 -3.38 5.72 -3.66
C VAL A 52 -2.59 4.71 -4.50
N LEU A 53 -2.57 4.86 -5.82
CA LEU A 53 -1.82 3.96 -6.71
C LEU A 53 -0.32 3.96 -6.43
N ALA A 54 0.28 5.14 -6.22
CA ALA A 54 1.70 5.24 -5.90
C ALA A 54 2.01 4.62 -4.53
N THR A 55 1.16 4.85 -3.54
CA THR A 55 1.33 4.25 -2.21
C THR A 55 1.22 2.72 -2.28
N ILE A 56 0.23 2.18 -3.00
CA ILE A 56 0.10 0.74 -3.23
C ILE A 56 1.37 0.19 -3.90
N PHE A 57 1.87 0.84 -4.93
CA PHE A 57 3.07 0.40 -5.65
C PHE A 57 4.30 0.34 -4.75
N VAL A 58 4.50 1.35 -3.90
CA VAL A 58 5.64 1.41 -2.95
C VAL A 58 5.48 0.38 -1.83
N THR A 59 4.25 0.08 -1.39
CA THR A 59 4.00 -0.82 -0.26
C THR A 59 3.79 -2.28 -0.66
N PHE A 60 3.43 -2.55 -1.92
CA PHE A 60 3.18 -3.92 -2.41
C PHE A 60 4.31 -4.92 -2.12
N PRO A 61 5.62 -4.58 -2.22
CA PRO A 61 6.70 -5.52 -1.92
C PRO A 61 6.67 -6.05 -0.48
N PHE A 62 6.13 -5.29 0.46
CA PHE A 62 6.01 -5.74 1.86
C PHE A 62 5.02 -6.91 1.98
N VAL A 63 3.88 -6.86 1.28
CA VAL A 63 2.93 -7.98 1.22
C VAL A 63 3.57 -9.20 0.57
N SER A 64 4.24 -9.00 -0.56
CA SER A 64 4.87 -10.10 -1.30
C SER A 64 5.92 -10.82 -0.47
N ARG A 65 6.74 -10.08 0.30
CA ARG A 65 7.77 -10.65 1.18
C ARG A 65 7.19 -11.50 2.31
N GLU A 66 6.00 -11.18 2.79
CA GLU A 66 5.32 -11.96 3.83
C GLU A 66 4.63 -13.20 3.27
N ILE A 67 4.05 -13.09 2.09
CA ILE A 67 3.25 -14.18 1.51
C ILE A 67 4.12 -15.25 0.86
N ILE A 68 5.18 -14.87 0.12
CA ILE A 68 6.03 -15.81 -0.63
C ILE A 68 6.65 -16.89 0.27
N PRO A 69 7.26 -16.58 1.44
CA PRO A 69 7.81 -17.62 2.32
C PRO A 69 6.73 -18.57 2.86
N ILE A 70 5.54 -18.06 3.13
CA ILE A 70 4.42 -18.89 3.63
C ILE A 70 3.99 -19.90 2.57
N LEU A 71 3.79 -19.46 1.33
CA LEU A 71 3.44 -20.33 0.21
C LEU A 71 4.53 -21.37 -0.07
N ASN A 72 5.80 -20.96 0.00
CA ASN A 72 6.91 -21.89 -0.21
C ASN A 72 7.02 -22.93 0.90
N ALA A 73 6.71 -22.57 2.15
CA ALA A 73 6.75 -23.48 3.29
C ALA A 73 5.58 -24.50 3.30
N GLN A 74 4.46 -24.16 2.70
CA GLN A 74 3.27 -25.04 2.62
C GLN A 74 3.43 -26.14 1.56
N GLY A 75 4.25 -25.93 0.54
CA GLY A 75 4.36 -26.86 -0.59
C GLY A 75 3.15 -26.78 -1.51
N LYS A 76 3.05 -27.76 -2.43
CA LYS A 76 1.97 -27.82 -3.43
C LYS A 76 1.13 -29.09 -3.32
N ASP A 77 1.40 -29.94 -2.37
CA ASP A 77 0.82 -31.29 -2.29
C ASP A 77 -0.71 -31.26 -2.23
N GLU A 78 -1.28 -30.33 -1.45
CA GLU A 78 -2.74 -30.19 -1.33
C GLU A 78 -3.37 -29.62 -2.62
N GLU A 79 -2.67 -28.69 -3.29
CA GLU A 79 -3.13 -28.11 -4.57
C GLU A 79 -3.10 -29.17 -5.67
N GLU A 80 -2.05 -29.98 -5.72
CA GLU A 80 -1.88 -31.06 -6.70
C GLU A 80 -2.91 -32.18 -6.46
N ALA A 81 -3.14 -32.58 -5.21
CA ALA A 81 -4.17 -33.55 -4.86
C ALA A 81 -5.57 -33.08 -5.26
N ALA A 82 -5.89 -31.81 -5.02
CA ALA A 82 -7.17 -31.23 -5.45
C ALA A 82 -7.31 -31.16 -6.96
N ALA A 83 -6.22 -30.85 -7.69
CA ALA A 83 -6.21 -30.85 -9.14
C ALA A 83 -6.44 -32.25 -9.72
N LEU A 84 -5.84 -33.29 -9.11
CA LEU A 84 -6.07 -34.69 -9.49
C LEU A 84 -7.52 -35.12 -9.27
N MET A 85 -8.21 -34.56 -8.26
CA MET A 85 -9.63 -34.77 -8.02
C MET A 85 -10.54 -33.95 -8.95
N GLY A 86 -9.99 -33.24 -9.94
CA GLY A 86 -10.74 -32.45 -10.91
C GLY A 86 -11.12 -31.03 -10.46
N ALA A 87 -10.54 -30.52 -9.38
CA ALA A 87 -10.81 -29.16 -8.95
C ALA A 87 -10.17 -28.13 -9.91
N GLY A 88 -10.96 -27.16 -10.38
CA GLY A 88 -10.45 -26.06 -11.20
C GLY A 88 -9.57 -25.07 -10.39
N GLY A 89 -8.63 -24.39 -11.07
CA GLY A 89 -7.64 -23.50 -10.42
C GLY A 89 -8.24 -22.44 -9.52
N PHE A 90 -9.36 -21.84 -9.87
CA PHE A 90 -10.07 -20.87 -9.03
C PHE A 90 -10.62 -21.50 -7.74
N THR A 91 -11.09 -22.74 -7.83
CA THR A 91 -11.60 -23.50 -6.66
C THR A 91 -10.45 -23.82 -5.71
N ILE A 92 -9.32 -24.27 -6.23
CA ILE A 92 -8.07 -24.53 -5.48
C ILE A 92 -7.62 -23.25 -4.78
N PHE A 93 -7.49 -22.16 -5.51
CA PHE A 93 -7.09 -20.88 -4.94
C PHE A 93 -8.00 -20.45 -3.78
N ARG A 94 -9.32 -20.48 -3.98
CA ARG A 94 -10.28 -19.98 -2.99
C ARG A 94 -10.42 -20.89 -1.77
N LYS A 95 -10.36 -22.23 -1.96
CA LYS A 95 -10.63 -23.19 -0.89
C LYS A 95 -9.38 -23.70 -0.17
N ILE A 96 -8.22 -23.66 -0.83
CA ILE A 96 -6.97 -24.20 -0.30
C ILE A 96 -5.95 -23.07 -0.09
N THR A 97 -5.49 -22.44 -1.16
CA THR A 97 -4.40 -21.46 -1.10
C THR A 97 -4.75 -20.22 -0.26
N LEU A 98 -5.91 -19.62 -0.49
CA LEU A 98 -6.32 -18.40 0.22
C LEU A 98 -6.53 -18.58 1.73
N PRO A 99 -7.21 -19.65 2.22
CA PRO A 99 -7.33 -19.90 3.65
C PRO A 99 -5.99 -20.18 4.33
N GLN A 100 -5.07 -20.86 3.65
CA GLN A 100 -3.74 -21.17 4.19
C GLN A 100 -2.89 -19.93 4.36
N MET A 101 -2.93 -18.98 3.39
CA MET A 101 -2.15 -17.76 3.43
C MET A 101 -2.82 -16.60 4.19
N LYS A 102 -4.06 -16.76 4.68
CA LYS A 102 -4.84 -15.66 5.27
C LYS A 102 -4.12 -14.89 6.39
N TRP A 103 -3.41 -15.57 7.25
CA TRP A 103 -2.68 -14.94 8.36
C TRP A 103 -1.48 -14.13 7.86
N GLY A 104 -0.76 -14.65 6.87
CA GLY A 104 0.32 -13.90 6.19
C GLY A 104 -0.22 -12.69 5.44
N LEU A 105 -1.38 -12.83 4.80
CA LEU A 105 -2.02 -11.72 4.09
C LEU A 105 -2.43 -10.61 5.06
N ILE A 106 -3.07 -10.95 6.18
CA ILE A 106 -3.45 -9.98 7.22
C ILE A 106 -2.20 -9.27 7.76
N TYR A 107 -1.15 -10.02 8.07
CA TYR A 107 0.11 -9.46 8.55
C TYR A 107 0.74 -8.51 7.52
N GLY A 108 0.80 -8.93 6.25
CA GLY A 108 1.29 -8.11 5.15
C GLY A 108 0.49 -6.81 4.97
N ILE A 109 -0.84 -6.87 5.08
CA ILE A 109 -1.71 -5.67 5.02
C ILE A 109 -1.40 -4.72 6.18
N ILE A 110 -1.23 -5.22 7.39
CA ILE A 110 -0.87 -4.40 8.56
C ILE A 110 0.48 -3.70 8.34
N LEU A 111 1.48 -4.43 7.83
CA LEU A 111 2.78 -3.86 7.50
C LEU A 111 2.69 -2.79 6.40
N CYS A 112 1.91 -3.05 5.35
CA CYS A 112 1.65 -2.05 4.30
C CYS A 112 1.00 -0.80 4.86
N THR A 113 0.00 -0.96 5.74
CA THR A 113 -0.69 0.17 6.36
C THR A 113 0.29 0.99 7.23
N ALA A 114 1.10 0.33 8.05
CA ALA A 114 2.12 0.99 8.86
C ALA A 114 3.12 1.78 7.99
N ARG A 115 3.56 1.20 6.87
CA ARG A 115 4.49 1.84 5.93
C ARG A 115 3.82 3.00 5.18
N ALA A 116 2.56 2.83 4.77
CA ALA A 116 1.80 3.84 4.04
C ALA A 116 1.51 5.09 4.86
N LEU A 117 1.31 4.95 6.18
CA LEU A 117 1.10 6.08 7.09
C LEU A 117 2.29 7.04 7.11
N GLY A 118 3.51 6.54 6.94
CA GLY A 118 4.73 7.34 6.88
C GLY A 118 5.18 7.71 5.45
N GLU A 119 4.37 7.44 4.41
CA GLU A 119 4.78 7.72 3.03
C GLU A 119 4.73 9.21 2.74
N PHE A 120 5.89 9.76 2.46
CA PHE A 120 6.08 11.17 2.12
C PHE A 120 6.55 11.35 0.67
N GLY A 121 7.55 10.60 0.26
CA GLY A 121 8.30 10.84 -0.98
C GLY A 121 7.47 10.74 -2.25
N ALA A 122 6.77 9.63 -2.46
CA ALA A 122 5.94 9.43 -3.65
C ALA A 122 4.72 10.35 -3.63
N VAL A 123 4.14 10.53 -2.44
CA VAL A 123 2.95 11.38 -2.26
C VAL A 123 3.27 12.85 -2.50
N ASN A 124 4.42 13.34 -2.05
CA ASN A 124 4.85 14.72 -2.26
C ASN A 124 4.94 15.09 -3.76
N ALA A 125 5.39 14.17 -4.60
CA ALA A 125 5.45 14.40 -6.04
C ALA A 125 4.04 14.48 -6.68
N LEU A 126 3.08 13.71 -6.19
CA LEU A 126 1.75 13.55 -6.78
C LEU A 126 0.67 14.38 -6.11
N SER A 127 0.92 14.92 -4.92
CA SER A 127 -0.04 15.71 -4.14
C SER A 127 0.38 17.17 -4.15
N LYS A 128 -0.52 18.05 -4.60
CA LYS A 128 -0.27 19.50 -4.69
C LYS A 128 -1.34 20.33 -3.99
N THR A 129 -2.45 19.74 -3.58
CA THR A 129 -3.59 20.48 -3.05
C THR A 129 -3.79 20.16 -1.57
N ARG A 130 -3.47 21.12 -0.72
CA ARG A 130 -3.71 21.05 0.72
C ARG A 130 -5.22 20.89 0.99
N GLY A 131 -5.56 20.03 1.93
CA GLY A 131 -6.95 19.74 2.31
C GLY A 131 -7.70 18.77 1.38
N GLN A 132 -7.13 18.38 0.24
CA GLN A 132 -7.73 17.42 -0.69
C GLN A 132 -6.89 16.16 -0.90
N THR A 133 -5.58 16.32 -1.09
CA THR A 133 -4.67 15.22 -1.45
C THR A 133 -3.49 15.08 -0.48
N PHE A 134 -3.34 15.97 0.48
CA PHE A 134 -2.27 15.89 1.46
C PHE A 134 -2.50 14.73 2.42
N THR A 135 -1.44 13.97 2.64
CA THR A 135 -1.36 13.00 3.74
C THR A 135 -0.87 13.68 5.01
N LEU A 136 -1.02 13.03 6.16
CA LEU A 136 -0.54 13.59 7.43
C LEU A 136 0.93 14.01 7.40
N PRO A 137 1.89 13.21 6.86
CA PRO A 137 3.28 13.64 6.74
C PRO A 137 3.47 14.91 5.89
N LEU A 138 2.72 15.06 4.79
CA LEU A 138 2.77 16.25 3.95
C LEU A 138 2.18 17.47 4.65
N GLU A 139 1.12 17.31 5.41
CA GLU A 139 0.52 18.40 6.19
C GLU A 139 1.47 18.87 7.29
N ILE A 140 2.16 17.94 7.97
CA ILE A 140 3.18 18.25 8.97
C ILE A 140 4.31 19.09 8.36
N ASP A 141 4.82 18.67 7.19
CA ASP A 141 5.87 19.39 6.48
C ASP A 141 5.42 20.80 6.06
N ALA A 142 4.22 20.91 5.50
CA ALA A 142 3.65 22.20 5.08
C ALA A 142 3.43 23.17 6.27
N LEU A 143 2.97 22.65 7.40
CA LEU A 143 2.80 23.43 8.62
C LEU A 143 4.15 23.89 9.19
N TYR A 144 5.13 23.00 9.21
CA TYR A 144 6.48 23.30 9.70
C TYR A 144 7.17 24.34 8.83
N MET A 145 7.10 24.18 7.51
CA MET A 145 7.72 25.11 6.54
C MET A 145 7.07 26.48 6.49
N SER A 146 5.84 26.64 7.00
CA SER A 146 5.21 27.96 7.07
C SER A 146 5.83 28.93 8.08
N GLY A 147 6.60 28.41 9.05
CA GLY A 147 7.50 29.18 9.92
C GLY A 147 6.85 30.08 10.98
N THR A 148 5.53 30.06 11.12
CA THR A 148 4.85 30.81 12.20
C THR A 148 4.77 29.97 13.47
N ASP A 149 4.88 30.60 14.65
CA ASP A 149 4.86 29.88 15.94
C ASP A 149 3.60 29.00 16.11
N THR A 150 2.46 29.51 15.67
CA THR A 150 1.20 28.76 15.71
C THR A 150 1.20 27.56 14.76
N SER A 151 1.80 27.67 13.58
CA SER A 151 1.85 26.57 12.61
C SER A 151 2.89 25.53 13.01
N ILE A 152 4.01 25.93 13.59
CA ILE A 152 5.01 25.00 14.14
C ILE A 152 4.38 24.21 15.30
N THR A 153 3.67 24.85 16.22
CA THR A 153 2.95 24.16 17.29
C THR A 153 1.89 23.18 16.73
N SER A 154 1.18 23.58 15.69
CA SER A 154 0.22 22.70 15.00
C SER A 154 0.91 21.52 14.33
N ALA A 155 2.09 21.69 13.73
CA ALA A 155 2.88 20.61 13.15
C ALA A 155 3.25 19.56 14.21
N PHE A 156 3.69 19.99 15.38
CA PHE A 156 3.97 19.08 16.50
C PHE A 156 2.73 18.34 16.99
N ALA A 157 1.57 19.02 17.08
CA ALA A 157 0.32 18.38 17.46
C ALA A 157 -0.10 17.29 16.46
N VAL A 158 -0.06 17.58 15.15
CA VAL A 158 -0.38 16.60 14.10
C VAL A 158 0.64 15.46 14.08
N SER A 159 1.93 15.74 14.31
CA SER A 159 2.98 14.72 14.44
C SER A 159 2.70 13.77 15.61
N SER A 160 2.26 14.31 16.74
CA SER A 160 1.91 13.50 17.92
C SER A 160 0.74 12.55 17.61
N ILE A 161 -0.26 13.01 16.88
CA ILE A 161 -1.39 12.17 16.43
C ILE A 161 -0.88 11.05 15.51
N LEU A 162 0.00 11.36 14.56
CA LEU A 162 0.58 10.37 13.67
C LEU A 162 1.36 9.29 14.42
N VAL A 163 2.16 9.69 15.43
CA VAL A 163 2.90 8.77 16.29
C VAL A 163 1.94 7.85 17.06
N ILE A 164 0.87 8.39 17.64
CA ILE A 164 -0.12 7.59 18.36
C ILE A 164 -0.75 6.55 17.43
N ILE A 165 -1.16 6.95 16.22
CA ILE A 165 -1.72 6.04 15.22
C ILE A 165 -0.70 4.95 14.86
N ALA A 166 0.58 5.31 14.63
CA ALA A 166 1.64 4.35 14.31
C ALA A 166 1.85 3.34 15.45
N VAL A 167 1.86 3.80 16.71
CA VAL A 167 1.98 2.93 17.88
C VAL A 167 0.80 1.97 17.98
N ILE A 168 -0.43 2.44 17.76
CA ILE A 168 -1.63 1.59 17.76
C ILE A 168 -1.50 0.49 16.68
N VAL A 169 -1.08 0.85 15.47
CA VAL A 169 -0.89 -0.12 14.37
C VAL A 169 0.20 -1.15 14.72
N LEU A 170 1.30 -0.74 15.36
CA LEU A 170 2.36 -1.64 15.82
C LEU A 170 1.87 -2.59 16.92
N ILE A 171 1.06 -2.11 17.86
CA ILE A 171 0.45 -2.95 18.89
C ILE A 171 -0.48 -3.99 18.25
N LEU A 172 -1.34 -3.57 17.33
CA LEU A 172 -2.21 -4.48 16.58
C LEU A 172 -1.39 -5.55 15.85
N ARG A 173 -0.31 -5.15 15.16
CA ARG A 173 0.63 -6.06 14.52
C ARG A 173 1.14 -7.13 15.49
N ASN A 174 1.65 -6.72 16.65
CA ASN A 174 2.20 -7.64 17.64
C ASN A 174 1.15 -8.63 18.17
N ILE A 175 -0.08 -8.15 18.41
CA ILE A 175 -1.20 -9.00 18.85
C ILE A 175 -1.53 -10.05 17.77
N PHE A 176 -1.58 -9.66 16.49
CA PHE A 176 -1.84 -10.59 15.40
C PHE A 176 -0.71 -11.60 15.21
N GLU A 177 0.54 -11.16 15.32
CA GLU A 177 1.72 -12.05 15.23
C GLU A 177 1.71 -13.10 16.35
N TYR A 178 1.42 -12.68 17.58
CA TYR A 178 1.33 -13.59 18.72
C TYR A 178 0.20 -14.63 18.55
N ARG A 179 -0.96 -14.20 18.09
CA ARG A 179 -2.09 -15.12 17.81
C ARG A 179 -1.79 -16.09 16.67
N SER A 180 -1.10 -15.61 15.61
CA SER A 180 -0.70 -16.45 14.48
C SER A 180 0.28 -17.55 14.89
N LYS A 181 1.25 -17.26 15.77
CA LYS A 181 2.21 -18.24 16.29
C LYS A 181 1.51 -19.30 17.18
N ASN A 182 0.61 -18.89 18.05
CA ASN A 182 -0.13 -19.81 18.90
C ASN A 182 -1.08 -20.73 18.11
N SER A 183 -1.63 -20.27 17.01
CA SER A 183 -2.49 -21.10 16.14
C SER A 183 -1.73 -22.19 15.38
N LYS A 184 -0.41 -22.02 15.17
CA LYS A 184 0.46 -23.02 14.51
C LYS A 184 1.11 -24.00 15.49
N GLY A 185 1.10 -23.72 16.78
CA GLY A 185 1.66 -24.58 17.83
C GLY A 185 0.72 -25.66 18.38
N ILE A 186 -0.49 -25.77 17.82
CA ILE A 186 -1.52 -26.74 18.25
C ILE A 186 -1.76 -27.83 17.17
N GLN A 187 -0.87 -27.93 16.15
CA GLN A 187 -0.92 -29.05 15.18
C GLN A 187 0.34 -29.92 15.31
#